data_dc238a98abb066e2b872d837bd8ebbfe
#
_entry.id   dc238a98abb066e2b872d837bd8ebbfe
#
_cell.length_a   1.000
_cell.length_b   1.000
_cell.length_c   1.000
_cell.angle_alpha   90.00
_cell.angle_beta   90.00
_cell.angle_gamma   90.00
#
_symmetry.space_group_name_H-M   'P 1'
#
loop_
_entity.id
_entity.type
_entity.pdbx_description
1 polymer ?
#
loop_
_entity_poly.entity_id
_entity_poly.type
_entity_poly.pdbx_seq_one_letter_code
_entity_poly.pdbx_strand_id
1 'polypeptide(L)'
;MRLTKLVRIEKLEKWTFNKPFWDRVAEKQHSSVEKLNNSTAHEQFIHDLKKRIIKICAACLAVLAIFSYASLSLIPSQKFQKAGAMLSSENYEQAYNAFTQLGNYKGAFVYAHYCEGQMALKSGDYDKAKKCFSDLKDYKSYFSQKIKIDDLINEADYQKAISDYNESDFEKAKSEFKSLSTYKKSVNYYYKCSCEIAEQLYSDGNVYDAIDNLYEAGNANFETAHDRLVELADDIYEEGMGAYNLEDYDTAVKDFSFLKTYQYKDSEDMYIQCSYKNALIQYTNGNYEEAQKTFASFEEYKDSYALFKECTYMLAKQEYAENAANSIEKYTSIKGYKDTNNVLSSPRMVLYGKWRITEQDAMKIDPVEFSFQSKGLFFTNTPISGVAISTDATSYEYTWQNNCYTAMDSAYTMSVNFPASEINDGDVNKITLVCNNGSNTYSYTCERVQTYLEMINDSNNIQNTENEKQTLNQQISSEVQEYIEKKTDKIINGQKISFNKEAANTITDENTGEEEQQ
;
A
#
# COMPACT_ATOMS: atom_id res chain seq x y z
N MET A 1 19.05 -38.99 28.61
CA MET A 1 20.32 -39.72 28.45
C MET A 1 20.28 -40.87 29.48
N ARG A 2 20.20 -42.10 29.02
CA ARG A 2 19.98 -43.27 29.87
C ARG A 2 21.19 -43.50 30.79
N LEU A 3 20.96 -43.54 32.11
CA LEU A 3 21.91 -43.87 33.19
C LEU A 3 22.64 -45.26 32.99
N THR A 4 22.25 -46.04 32.03
CA THR A 4 22.76 -47.40 31.72
C THR A 4 24.12 -47.47 31.03
N LYS A 5 24.75 -46.33 30.72
CA LYS A 5 26.08 -46.32 30.06
C LYS A 5 27.25 -45.92 30.96
N LEU A 6 27.03 -45.63 32.25
CA LEU A 6 28.07 -45.04 33.12
C LEU A 6 28.72 -45.99 34.10
N VAL A 7 28.25 -47.22 34.25
CA VAL A 7 28.93 -48.20 35.10
C VAL A 7 28.89 -49.56 34.41
N ARG A 8 30.03 -50.03 33.86
CA ARG A 8 30.17 -51.42 33.52
C ARG A 8 30.02 -52.26 34.78
N ILE A 9 28.92 -53.00 34.88
CA ILE A 9 28.56 -53.88 36.02
C ILE A 9 29.70 -54.84 36.34
N GLU A 10 30.50 -55.29 35.35
CA GLU A 10 31.69 -56.13 35.50
C GLU A 10 32.79 -55.55 36.41
N LYS A 11 32.86 -54.21 36.62
CA LYS A 11 33.81 -53.62 37.57
C LYS A 11 33.24 -53.56 39.00
N LEU A 12 31.93 -53.55 39.16
CA LEU A 12 31.25 -53.61 40.46
C LEU A 12 31.29 -55.05 41.04
N GLU A 13 31.16 -56.08 40.18
CA GLU A 13 31.30 -57.48 40.63
C GLU A 13 32.71 -57.78 41.17
N LYS A 14 33.77 -57.20 40.59
CA LYS A 14 35.15 -57.35 41.14
C LYS A 14 35.39 -56.61 42.43
N TRP A 15 34.55 -55.63 42.77
CA TRP A 15 34.69 -54.85 44.01
C TRP A 15 33.83 -55.39 45.16
N THR A 16 32.73 -56.07 44.87
CA THR A 16 31.78 -56.54 45.85
C THR A 16 32.10 -57.94 46.39
N PHE A 17 32.91 -58.71 45.68
CA PHE A 17 33.32 -60.07 46.12
C PHE A 17 34.81 -60.19 46.33
N ASN A 18 35.37 -59.46 47.28
CA ASN A 18 36.61 -59.85 47.90
C ASN A 18 36.31 -60.98 48.92
N LYS A 19 36.19 -62.19 48.38
CA LYS A 19 35.92 -63.44 49.15
C LYS A 19 36.73 -63.53 50.45
N PRO A 20 38.05 -63.21 50.49
CA PRO A 20 38.84 -63.22 51.71
C PRO A 20 38.43 -62.20 52.77
N PHE A 21 37.74 -61.09 52.37
CA PHE A 21 37.25 -60.11 53.32
C PHE A 21 35.99 -60.62 54.01
N TRP A 22 35.04 -61.13 53.28
CA TRP A 22 33.82 -61.67 53.80
C TRP A 22 33.98 -62.95 54.57
N ASP A 23 34.92 -63.84 54.18
CA ASP A 23 35.31 -65.06 54.92
C ASP A 23 35.91 -64.68 56.30
N ARG A 24 36.79 -63.68 56.37
CA ARG A 24 37.30 -63.11 57.63
C ARG A 24 36.23 -62.47 58.52
N VAL A 25 35.25 -61.86 57.92
CA VAL A 25 34.09 -61.28 58.64
C VAL A 25 33.22 -62.43 59.17
N ALA A 26 32.97 -63.48 58.45
CA ALA A 26 32.23 -64.68 58.85
C ALA A 26 32.97 -65.48 59.95
N GLU A 27 34.31 -65.70 59.81
CA GLU A 27 35.08 -66.32 60.91
C GLU A 27 35.09 -65.53 62.23
N LYS A 28 35.18 -64.18 62.15
CA LYS A 28 35.04 -63.34 63.32
C LYS A 28 33.64 -63.38 63.91
N GLN A 29 32.62 -63.52 63.10
CA GLN A 29 31.27 -63.71 63.53
C GLN A 29 31.02 -65.05 64.18
N HIS A 30 31.56 -66.18 63.65
CA HIS A 30 31.45 -67.51 64.19
C HIS A 30 32.10 -67.58 65.60
N SER A 31 33.30 -67.05 65.78
CA SER A 31 34.02 -67.05 67.08
C SER A 31 33.30 -66.12 68.12
N SER A 32 32.48 -65.22 67.69
CA SER A 32 31.70 -64.30 68.50
C SER A 32 30.37 -64.95 68.95
N VAL A 33 29.79 -65.78 68.10
CA VAL A 33 28.52 -66.47 68.33
C VAL A 33 28.66 -67.58 69.38
N GLU A 34 29.82 -68.31 69.40
CA GLU A 34 30.11 -69.34 70.43
C GLU A 34 30.30 -68.81 71.84
N LYS A 35 30.58 -67.50 71.99
CA LYS A 35 30.68 -66.80 73.30
C LYS A 35 29.38 -66.19 73.81
N LEU A 36 28.30 -66.31 73.06
CA LEU A 36 27.03 -65.57 73.29
C LEU A 36 25.85 -66.48 73.62
N ASN A 37 26.03 -67.42 74.58
CA ASN A 37 24.90 -68.21 75.09
C ASN A 37 24.18 -67.56 76.31
N ASN A 38 24.27 -66.24 76.48
CA ASN A 38 23.47 -65.41 77.34
C ASN A 38 22.60 -64.42 76.59
N SER A 39 21.31 -64.45 76.74
CA SER A 39 20.30 -63.67 75.97
C SER A 39 20.54 -62.16 75.96
N THR A 40 21.13 -61.58 76.94
CA THR A 40 21.46 -60.13 77.06
C THR A 40 22.66 -59.75 76.19
N ALA A 41 23.62 -60.63 76.01
CA ALA A 41 24.79 -60.35 75.11
C ALA A 41 24.44 -60.46 73.64
N HIS A 42 23.50 -61.29 73.25
CA HIS A 42 22.99 -61.39 71.88
C HIS A 42 22.21 -60.15 71.48
N GLU A 43 21.39 -59.62 72.32
CA GLU A 43 20.66 -58.36 72.07
C GLU A 43 21.63 -57.16 71.90
N GLN A 44 22.63 -57.08 72.77
CA GLN A 44 23.66 -56.04 72.63
C GLN A 44 24.46 -56.16 71.37
N PHE A 45 24.83 -57.38 70.92
CA PHE A 45 25.53 -57.63 69.66
C PHE A 45 24.69 -57.20 68.45
N ILE A 46 23.41 -57.57 68.44
CA ILE A 46 22.50 -57.17 67.33
C ILE A 46 22.33 -55.65 67.31
N HIS A 47 22.24 -55.02 68.51
CA HIS A 47 22.14 -53.57 68.60
C HIS A 47 23.40 -52.86 68.05
N ASP A 48 24.59 -53.32 68.40
CA ASP A 48 25.84 -52.76 67.92
C ASP A 48 26.05 -53.04 66.45
N LEU A 49 25.64 -54.19 65.93
CA LEU A 49 25.66 -54.52 64.54
C LEU A 49 24.74 -53.59 63.76
N LYS A 50 23.51 -53.39 64.25
CA LYS A 50 22.58 -52.41 63.61
C LYS A 50 23.16 -50.99 63.57
N LYS A 51 23.80 -50.54 64.66
CA LYS A 51 24.48 -49.25 64.73
C LYS A 51 25.62 -49.12 63.73
N ARG A 52 26.43 -50.20 63.53
CA ARG A 52 27.52 -50.22 62.54
C ARG A 52 26.97 -50.18 61.13
N ILE A 53 25.91 -50.96 60.87
CA ILE A 53 25.27 -50.96 59.56
C ILE A 53 24.70 -49.56 59.24
N ILE A 54 23.99 -48.95 60.19
CA ILE A 54 23.44 -47.57 60.00
C ILE A 54 24.56 -46.56 59.75
N LYS A 55 25.69 -46.64 60.46
CA LYS A 55 26.85 -45.77 60.25
C LYS A 55 27.46 -45.96 58.83
N ILE A 56 27.59 -47.23 58.35
CA ILE A 56 28.08 -47.52 57.02
C ILE A 56 27.11 -47.01 55.96
N CYS A 57 25.81 -47.26 56.11
CA CYS A 57 24.80 -46.76 55.21
C CYS A 57 24.78 -45.22 55.18
N ALA A 58 24.87 -44.55 56.33
CA ALA A 58 24.98 -43.10 56.41
C ALA A 58 26.25 -42.58 55.73
N ALA A 59 27.40 -43.21 55.90
CA ALA A 59 28.62 -42.85 55.20
C ALA A 59 28.51 -43.05 53.69
N CYS A 60 27.91 -44.15 53.21
CA CYS A 60 27.65 -44.39 51.79
C CYS A 60 26.70 -43.34 51.21
N LEU A 61 25.63 -42.97 51.93
CA LEU A 61 24.71 -41.90 51.49
C LEU A 61 25.40 -40.54 51.45
N ALA A 62 26.29 -40.23 52.41
CA ALA A 62 27.08 -39.00 52.40
C ALA A 62 28.04 -38.95 51.20
N VAL A 63 28.70 -40.04 50.87
CA VAL A 63 29.58 -40.15 49.69
C VAL A 63 28.77 -39.98 48.40
N LEU A 64 27.61 -40.61 48.29
CA LEU A 64 26.73 -40.47 47.14
C LEU A 64 26.20 -39.00 47.01
N ALA A 65 25.86 -38.38 48.14
CA ALA A 65 25.42 -36.96 48.14
C ALA A 65 26.57 -36.04 47.70
N ILE A 66 27.79 -36.22 48.17
CA ILE A 66 28.96 -35.44 47.77
C ILE A 66 29.27 -35.68 46.28
N PHE A 67 29.22 -36.93 45.82
CA PHE A 67 29.43 -37.27 44.42
C PHE A 67 28.34 -36.68 43.53
N SER A 68 27.07 -36.74 43.96
CA SER A 68 25.97 -36.14 43.24
C SER A 68 26.11 -34.60 43.20
N TYR A 69 26.47 -33.97 44.29
CA TYR A 69 26.71 -32.52 44.36
C TYR A 69 27.88 -32.11 43.43
N ALA A 70 28.99 -32.85 43.50
CA ALA A 70 30.14 -32.58 42.64
C ALA A 70 29.80 -32.73 41.16
N SER A 71 29.10 -33.81 40.78
CA SER A 71 28.75 -34.09 39.39
C SER A 71 27.66 -33.16 38.85
N LEU A 72 26.67 -32.74 39.66
CA LEU A 72 25.55 -31.92 39.24
C LEU A 72 25.78 -30.39 39.36
N SER A 73 26.70 -29.97 40.24
CA SER A 73 26.92 -28.56 40.52
C SER A 73 28.36 -28.07 40.36
N LEU A 74 29.34 -28.69 40.99
CA LEU A 74 30.72 -28.18 40.99
C LEU A 74 31.38 -28.31 39.63
N ILE A 75 31.29 -29.48 39.00
CA ILE A 75 31.93 -29.74 37.68
C ILE A 75 31.30 -28.88 36.57
N PRO A 76 29.95 -28.82 36.45
CA PRO A 76 29.33 -27.93 35.48
C PRO A 76 29.62 -26.44 35.73
N SER A 77 29.69 -26.00 37.01
CA SER A 77 30.02 -24.63 37.37
C SER A 77 31.45 -24.25 36.91
N GLN A 78 32.45 -25.11 37.16
CA GLN A 78 33.82 -24.86 36.69
C GLN A 78 33.90 -24.83 35.17
N LYS A 79 33.21 -25.75 34.47
CA LYS A 79 33.15 -25.77 33.01
C LYS A 79 32.48 -24.50 32.46
N PHE A 80 31.42 -24.04 33.12
CA PHE A 80 30.74 -22.81 32.73
C PHE A 80 31.65 -21.56 32.88
N GLN A 81 32.39 -21.45 33.98
CA GLN A 81 33.36 -20.37 34.18
C GLN A 81 34.47 -20.40 33.14
N LYS A 82 34.98 -21.60 32.81
CA LYS A 82 36.01 -21.76 31.77
C LYS A 82 35.48 -21.37 30.38
N ALA A 83 34.24 -21.76 30.05
CA ALA A 83 33.57 -21.34 28.80
C ALA A 83 33.37 -19.80 28.75
N GLY A 84 33.00 -19.20 29.90
CA GLY A 84 32.89 -17.72 30.02
C GLY A 84 34.24 -17.02 29.83
N ALA A 85 35.33 -17.57 30.31
CA ALA A 85 36.68 -17.02 30.07
C ALA A 85 37.08 -17.11 28.58
N MET A 86 36.72 -18.22 27.88
CA MET A 86 36.94 -18.35 26.44
C MET A 86 36.08 -17.29 25.66
N LEU A 87 34.85 -17.08 26.08
CA LEU A 87 33.97 -16.05 25.52
C LEU A 87 34.56 -14.63 25.71
N SER A 88 35.04 -14.33 26.91
CA SER A 88 35.67 -13.03 27.23
C SER A 88 36.97 -12.76 26.44
N SER A 89 37.67 -13.81 26.00
CA SER A 89 38.81 -13.71 25.11
C SER A 89 38.45 -13.84 23.62
N GLU A 90 37.17 -13.71 23.27
CA GLU A 90 36.61 -13.77 21.93
C GLU A 90 36.95 -15.08 21.17
N ASN A 91 37.30 -16.13 21.89
CA ASN A 91 37.52 -17.46 21.32
C ASN A 91 36.17 -18.17 21.16
N TYR A 92 35.34 -17.67 20.20
CA TYR A 92 33.96 -18.08 20.06
C TYR A 92 33.76 -19.55 19.73
N GLU A 93 34.65 -20.15 18.95
CA GLU A 93 34.56 -21.58 18.57
C GLU A 93 34.71 -22.48 19.80
N GLN A 94 35.74 -22.24 20.61
CA GLN A 94 35.99 -23.04 21.81
C GLN A 94 34.91 -22.79 22.85
N ALA A 95 34.46 -21.54 23.01
CA ALA A 95 33.37 -21.17 23.89
C ALA A 95 32.03 -21.84 23.47
N TYR A 96 31.71 -21.82 22.19
CA TYR A 96 30.56 -22.52 21.61
C TYR A 96 30.53 -24.00 21.99
N ASN A 97 31.64 -24.70 21.71
CA ASN A 97 31.78 -26.12 22.01
C ASN A 97 31.63 -26.40 23.51
N ALA A 98 32.22 -25.56 24.36
CA ALA A 98 32.14 -25.70 25.80
C ALA A 98 30.71 -25.42 26.35
N PHE A 99 30.03 -24.39 25.86
CA PHE A 99 28.66 -24.08 26.27
C PHE A 99 27.66 -25.13 25.74
N THR A 100 27.81 -25.61 24.52
CA THR A 100 26.96 -26.67 23.94
C THR A 100 27.00 -27.94 24.77
N GLN A 101 28.19 -28.32 25.30
CA GLN A 101 28.33 -29.49 26.20
C GLN A 101 27.62 -29.31 27.55
N LEU A 102 27.39 -28.09 27.98
CA LEU A 102 26.69 -27.76 29.23
C LEU A 102 25.16 -27.79 29.09
N GLY A 103 24.62 -27.76 27.87
CA GLY A 103 23.20 -27.82 27.60
C GLY A 103 22.44 -26.63 28.28
N ASN A 104 21.48 -26.97 29.11
CA ASN A 104 20.65 -25.95 29.79
C ASN A 104 21.27 -25.41 31.10
N TYR A 105 22.47 -25.80 31.47
CA TYR A 105 23.08 -25.36 32.72
C TYR A 105 23.30 -23.85 32.73
N LYS A 106 22.68 -23.14 33.66
CA LYS A 106 22.76 -21.66 33.80
C LYS A 106 22.55 -20.90 32.49
N GLY A 107 21.73 -21.40 31.58
CA GLY A 107 21.50 -20.77 30.30
C GLY A 107 22.66 -20.87 29.31
N ALA A 108 23.51 -21.91 29.43
CA ALA A 108 24.65 -22.11 28.53
C ALA A 108 24.26 -22.13 27.05
N PHE A 109 23.05 -22.61 26.71
CA PHE A 109 22.54 -22.58 25.34
C PHE A 109 22.45 -21.16 24.76
N VAL A 110 22.13 -20.15 25.59
CA VAL A 110 22.07 -18.74 25.18
C VAL A 110 23.45 -18.24 24.76
N TYR A 111 24.48 -18.56 25.56
CA TYR A 111 25.87 -18.19 25.24
C TYR A 111 26.43 -18.98 24.08
N ALA A 112 26.03 -20.25 23.89
CA ALA A 112 26.39 -21.02 22.70
C ALA A 112 25.81 -20.35 21.45
N HIS A 113 24.53 -19.95 21.49
CA HIS A 113 23.88 -19.28 20.34
C HIS A 113 24.50 -17.92 20.04
N TYR A 114 24.89 -17.18 21.08
CA TYR A 114 25.66 -15.94 20.93
C TYR A 114 27.01 -16.19 20.23
N CYS A 115 27.76 -17.22 20.65
CA CYS A 115 29.02 -17.59 19.99
C CYS A 115 28.81 -17.98 18.54
N GLU A 116 27.75 -18.71 18.24
CA GLU A 116 27.38 -19.08 16.87
C GLU A 116 27.14 -17.85 15.99
N GLY A 117 26.37 -16.85 16.50
CA GLY A 117 26.16 -15.58 15.82
C GLY A 117 27.46 -14.82 15.58
N GLN A 118 28.37 -14.76 16.56
CA GLN A 118 29.67 -14.10 16.42
C GLN A 118 30.59 -14.80 15.40
N MET A 119 30.56 -16.13 15.35
CA MET A 119 31.30 -16.89 14.33
C MET A 119 30.73 -16.62 12.94
N ALA A 120 29.43 -16.65 12.79
CA ALA A 120 28.76 -16.34 11.53
C ALA A 120 29.09 -14.92 11.05
N LEU A 121 29.06 -13.92 11.95
CA LEU A 121 29.45 -12.55 11.64
C LEU A 121 30.91 -12.44 11.14
N LYS A 122 31.82 -13.13 11.81
CA LYS A 122 33.26 -13.16 11.40
C LYS A 122 33.50 -13.89 10.09
N SER A 123 32.68 -14.87 9.73
CA SER A 123 32.81 -15.63 8.48
C SER A 123 32.09 -14.98 7.29
N GLY A 124 31.38 -13.87 7.50
CA GLY A 124 30.60 -13.19 6.44
C GLY A 124 29.20 -13.78 6.21
N ASP A 125 28.75 -14.73 7.06
CA ASP A 125 27.39 -15.25 7.00
C ASP A 125 26.45 -14.34 7.83
N TYR A 126 26.17 -13.16 7.28
CA TYR A 126 25.46 -12.09 7.99
C TYR A 126 24.01 -12.45 8.28
N ASP A 127 23.34 -13.18 7.39
CA ASP A 127 21.97 -13.63 7.59
C ASP A 127 21.86 -14.62 8.76
N LYS A 128 22.80 -15.55 8.85
CA LYS A 128 22.89 -16.47 9.99
C LYS A 128 23.23 -15.72 11.27
N ALA A 129 24.16 -14.78 11.22
CA ALA A 129 24.51 -13.94 12.38
C ALA A 129 23.29 -13.17 12.91
N LYS A 130 22.57 -12.48 12.01
CA LYS A 130 21.34 -11.75 12.34
C LYS A 130 20.28 -12.66 12.95
N LYS A 131 20.07 -13.85 12.38
CA LYS A 131 19.12 -14.84 12.91
C LYS A 131 19.49 -15.25 14.34
N CYS A 132 20.76 -15.64 14.55
CA CYS A 132 21.24 -16.02 15.87
C CYS A 132 21.04 -14.90 16.91
N PHE A 133 21.35 -13.66 16.57
CA PHE A 133 21.16 -12.53 17.48
C PHE A 133 19.67 -12.19 17.70
N SER A 134 18.84 -12.33 16.67
CA SER A 134 17.39 -12.09 16.79
C SER A 134 16.73 -13.09 17.74
N ASP A 135 17.14 -14.36 17.69
CA ASP A 135 16.65 -15.41 18.58
C ASP A 135 17.06 -15.15 20.06
N LEU A 136 18.04 -14.27 20.29
CA LEU A 136 18.49 -13.87 21.63
C LEU A 136 17.74 -12.67 22.23
N LYS A 137 16.80 -12.05 21.50
CA LYS A 137 16.06 -10.86 22.00
C LYS A 137 15.34 -11.11 23.32
N ASP A 138 14.78 -12.30 23.52
CA ASP A 138 14.07 -12.67 24.73
C ASP A 138 15.01 -13.03 25.89
N TYR A 139 16.30 -13.18 25.61
CA TYR A 139 17.33 -13.59 26.58
C TYR A 139 18.30 -12.46 26.95
N LYS A 140 17.95 -11.20 26.73
CA LYS A 140 18.79 -10.01 27.02
C LYS A 140 19.32 -9.97 28.46
N SER A 141 18.55 -10.52 29.44
CA SER A 141 18.95 -10.58 30.86
C SER A 141 20.18 -11.46 31.14
N TYR A 142 20.56 -12.34 30.23
CA TYR A 142 21.78 -13.16 30.36
C TYR A 142 23.05 -12.39 30.05
N PHE A 143 22.94 -11.25 29.35
CA PHE A 143 24.06 -10.44 28.92
C PHE A 143 24.30 -9.25 29.83
N SER A 144 25.54 -8.81 29.94
CA SER A 144 25.86 -7.56 30.62
C SER A 144 25.28 -6.36 29.84
N GLN A 145 25.06 -5.22 30.51
CA GLN A 145 24.60 -3.98 29.88
C GLN A 145 25.51 -3.49 28.72
N LYS A 146 26.75 -4.02 28.63
CA LYS A 146 27.70 -3.71 27.56
C LYS A 146 27.38 -4.45 26.26
N ILE A 147 26.66 -5.57 26.31
CA ILE A 147 26.29 -6.36 25.13
C ILE A 147 24.83 -6.05 24.82
N LYS A 148 24.62 -5.24 23.82
CA LYS A 148 23.30 -4.90 23.32
C LYS A 148 22.99 -5.78 22.11
N ILE A 149 22.01 -6.65 22.25
CA ILE A 149 21.61 -7.57 21.18
C ILE A 149 21.15 -6.83 19.94
N ASP A 150 20.44 -5.70 20.12
CA ASP A 150 19.97 -4.91 18.98
C ASP A 150 21.14 -4.27 18.21
N ASP A 151 22.22 -3.87 18.89
CA ASP A 151 23.45 -3.39 18.24
C ASP A 151 24.15 -4.50 17.43
N LEU A 152 24.10 -5.75 17.89
CA LEU A 152 24.67 -6.89 17.16
C LEU A 152 23.85 -7.25 15.90
N ILE A 153 22.55 -7.13 15.98
CA ILE A 153 21.67 -7.30 14.82
C ILE A 153 21.96 -6.20 13.79
N ASN A 154 22.03 -4.95 14.23
CA ASN A 154 22.37 -3.82 13.36
C ASN A 154 23.78 -3.98 12.78
N GLU A 155 24.72 -4.57 13.55
CA GLU A 155 26.07 -4.85 13.04
C GLU A 155 26.05 -5.89 11.91
N ALA A 156 25.28 -6.95 12.07
CA ALA A 156 25.14 -7.97 11.02
C ALA A 156 24.52 -7.37 9.74
N ASP A 157 23.46 -6.58 9.88
CA ASP A 157 22.83 -5.86 8.77
C ASP A 157 23.79 -4.85 8.12
N TYR A 158 24.56 -4.12 8.93
CA TYR A 158 25.54 -3.16 8.43
C TYR A 158 26.66 -3.81 7.64
N GLN A 159 27.21 -4.93 8.13
CA GLN A 159 28.27 -5.66 7.43
C GLN A 159 27.74 -6.32 6.14
N LYS A 160 26.49 -6.76 6.14
CA LYS A 160 25.82 -7.26 4.95
C LYS A 160 25.70 -6.15 3.89
N ALA A 161 25.20 -4.99 4.28
CA ALA A 161 25.08 -3.83 3.40
C ALA A 161 26.44 -3.39 2.83
N ILE A 162 27.52 -3.46 3.62
CA ILE A 162 28.89 -3.20 3.14
C ILE A 162 29.32 -4.27 2.12
N SER A 163 28.98 -5.55 2.35
CA SER A 163 29.28 -6.63 1.39
C SER A 163 28.56 -6.38 0.06
N ASP A 164 27.27 -6.11 0.09
CA ASP A 164 26.47 -5.83 -1.09
C ASP A 164 26.99 -4.59 -1.85
N TYR A 165 27.40 -3.54 -1.13
CA TYR A 165 28.06 -2.38 -1.74
C TYR A 165 29.37 -2.75 -2.46
N ASN A 166 30.22 -3.56 -1.83
CA ASN A 166 31.49 -4.00 -2.42
C ASN A 166 31.30 -4.96 -3.62
N GLU A 167 30.18 -5.66 -3.68
CA GLU A 167 29.77 -6.51 -4.80
C GLU A 167 29.08 -5.71 -5.92
N SER A 168 28.97 -4.38 -5.76
CA SER A 168 28.31 -3.45 -6.67
C SER A 168 26.79 -3.67 -6.81
N ASP A 169 26.16 -4.32 -5.81
CA ASP A 169 24.70 -4.40 -5.68
C ASP A 169 24.18 -3.16 -4.93
N PHE A 170 24.31 -2.00 -5.59
CA PHE A 170 24.10 -0.70 -4.95
C PHE A 170 22.65 -0.46 -4.55
N GLU A 171 21.67 -0.97 -5.30
CA GLU A 171 20.25 -0.83 -4.97
C GLU A 171 19.90 -1.56 -3.67
N LYS A 172 20.40 -2.79 -3.54
CA LYS A 172 20.20 -3.59 -2.35
C LYS A 172 20.91 -2.97 -1.15
N ALA A 173 22.19 -2.62 -1.30
CA ALA A 173 22.97 -1.95 -0.27
C ALA A 173 22.29 -0.62 0.17
N LYS A 174 21.80 0.20 -0.76
CA LYS A 174 21.06 1.45 -0.48
C LYS A 174 19.85 1.21 0.41
N SER A 175 19.04 0.19 0.08
CA SER A 175 17.87 -0.19 0.86
C SER A 175 18.22 -0.64 2.27
N GLU A 176 19.28 -1.43 2.42
CA GLU A 176 19.76 -1.92 3.72
C GLU A 176 20.32 -0.77 4.57
N PHE A 177 21.16 0.12 4.02
CA PHE A 177 21.65 1.29 4.73
C PHE A 177 20.54 2.24 5.15
N LYS A 178 19.50 2.41 4.33
CA LYS A 178 18.31 3.19 4.69
C LYS A 178 17.61 2.62 5.92
N SER A 179 17.47 1.31 6.02
CA SER A 179 16.85 0.64 7.16
C SER A 179 17.63 0.80 8.46
N LEU A 180 18.95 0.93 8.37
CA LEU A 180 19.86 1.13 9.49
C LEU A 180 19.88 2.57 10.02
N SER A 181 19.27 3.49 9.28
CA SER A 181 19.17 4.91 9.68
C SER A 181 20.54 5.51 10.08
N THR A 182 20.68 5.98 11.32
CA THR A 182 21.91 6.63 11.82
C THR A 182 22.96 5.65 12.38
N TYR A 183 22.78 4.34 12.21
CA TYR A 183 23.74 3.38 12.70
C TYR A 183 25.09 3.51 11.97
N LYS A 184 26.16 3.75 12.70
CA LYS A 184 27.52 3.96 12.17
C LYS A 184 27.55 4.99 11.01
N LYS A 185 28.03 4.56 9.84
CA LYS A 185 28.13 5.38 8.63
C LYS A 185 27.04 5.06 7.61
N SER A 186 25.90 4.49 8.03
CA SER A 186 24.86 4.04 7.12
C SER A 186 24.32 5.17 6.23
N VAL A 187 24.09 6.37 6.77
CA VAL A 187 23.66 7.54 5.97
C VAL A 187 24.71 7.91 4.90
N ASN A 188 25.99 7.85 5.25
CA ASN A 188 27.04 8.15 4.28
C ASN A 188 27.09 7.11 3.15
N TYR A 189 26.98 5.82 3.48
CA TYR A 189 26.92 4.76 2.46
C TYR A 189 25.62 4.79 1.66
N TYR A 190 24.51 5.17 2.27
CA TYR A 190 23.25 5.39 1.55
C TYR A 190 23.42 6.41 0.43
N TYR A 191 24.06 7.55 0.71
CA TYR A 191 24.34 8.57 -0.31
C TYR A 191 25.40 8.12 -1.32
N LYS A 192 26.40 7.36 -0.90
CA LYS A 192 27.36 6.75 -1.84
C LYS A 192 26.68 5.81 -2.83
N CYS A 193 25.78 4.93 -2.34
CA CYS A 193 25.00 4.07 -3.23
C CYS A 193 24.18 4.90 -4.23
N SER A 194 23.57 6.01 -3.78
CA SER A 194 22.85 6.91 -4.68
C SER A 194 23.74 7.46 -5.79
N CYS A 195 24.99 7.82 -5.49
CA CYS A 195 25.94 8.28 -6.50
C CYS A 195 26.30 7.17 -7.49
N GLU A 196 26.62 5.96 -7.00
CA GLU A 196 26.99 4.83 -7.86
C GLU A 196 25.81 4.40 -8.78
N ILE A 197 24.60 4.39 -8.25
CA ILE A 197 23.38 4.11 -9.04
C ILE A 197 23.19 5.19 -10.11
N ALA A 198 23.37 6.45 -9.74
CA ALA A 198 23.23 7.55 -10.70
C ALA A 198 24.25 7.46 -11.83
N GLU A 199 25.50 7.09 -11.56
CA GLU A 199 26.51 6.88 -12.61
C GLU A 199 26.16 5.71 -13.53
N GLN A 200 25.58 4.62 -12.99
CA GLN A 200 25.07 3.52 -13.81
C GLN A 200 23.93 3.98 -14.71
N LEU A 201 22.93 4.68 -14.15
CA LEU A 201 21.79 5.21 -14.90
C LEU A 201 22.23 6.20 -15.98
N TYR A 202 23.18 7.08 -15.66
CA TYR A 202 23.75 8.01 -16.65
C TYR A 202 24.46 7.29 -17.79
N SER A 203 25.25 6.26 -17.49
CA SER A 203 25.94 5.46 -18.51
C SER A 203 24.97 4.71 -19.43
N ASP A 204 23.78 4.37 -18.92
CA ASP A 204 22.68 3.74 -19.66
C ASP A 204 21.81 4.75 -20.44
N GLY A 205 22.13 6.04 -20.36
CA GLY A 205 21.39 7.12 -21.02
C GLY A 205 20.14 7.59 -20.25
N ASN A 206 19.95 7.15 -19.01
CA ASN A 206 18.79 7.50 -18.18
C ASN A 206 19.12 8.68 -17.25
N VAL A 207 19.42 9.85 -17.83
CA VAL A 207 19.90 11.03 -17.09
C VAL A 207 18.87 11.57 -16.08
N TYR A 208 17.59 11.51 -16.37
CA TYR A 208 16.54 11.95 -15.44
C TYR A 208 16.50 11.11 -14.18
N ASP A 209 16.53 9.79 -14.32
CA ASP A 209 16.57 8.86 -13.18
C ASP A 209 17.87 9.01 -12.38
N ALA A 210 18.98 9.35 -13.04
CA ALA A 210 20.25 9.66 -12.38
C ALA A 210 20.13 10.90 -11.47
N ILE A 211 19.49 11.97 -11.94
CA ILE A 211 19.22 13.18 -11.15
C ILE A 211 18.30 12.85 -9.95
N ASP A 212 17.22 12.08 -10.16
CA ASP A 212 16.31 11.68 -9.10
C ASP A 212 17.04 10.94 -7.98
N ASN A 213 17.97 10.06 -8.32
CA ASN A 213 18.79 9.34 -7.35
C ASN A 213 19.78 10.22 -6.58
N LEU A 214 20.31 11.29 -7.23
CA LEU A 214 21.24 12.21 -6.60
C LEU A 214 20.56 13.26 -5.72
N TYR A 215 19.29 13.58 -5.97
CA TYR A 215 18.62 14.74 -5.40
C TYR A 215 18.63 14.78 -3.87
N GLU A 216 18.31 13.65 -3.22
CA GLU A 216 18.30 13.59 -1.75
C GLU A 216 19.72 13.79 -1.18
N ALA A 217 20.71 13.14 -1.78
CA ALA A 217 22.10 13.24 -1.35
C ALA A 217 22.69 14.63 -1.62
N GLY A 218 22.37 15.23 -2.76
CA GLY A 218 22.78 16.58 -3.13
C GLY A 218 22.21 17.64 -2.18
N ASN A 219 20.92 17.55 -1.85
CA ASN A 219 20.28 18.46 -0.89
C ASN A 219 20.79 18.28 0.54
N ALA A 220 21.29 17.09 0.90
CA ALA A 220 21.97 16.85 2.16
C ALA A 220 23.42 17.39 2.19
N ASN A 221 23.85 18.11 1.14
CA ASN A 221 25.23 18.57 0.94
C ASN A 221 26.29 17.45 0.99
N PHE A 222 25.92 16.26 0.51
CA PHE A 222 26.90 15.22 0.25
C PHE A 222 27.72 15.64 -0.97
N GLU A 223 28.95 16.06 -0.74
CA GLU A 223 29.76 16.86 -1.67
C GLU A 223 29.78 16.30 -3.11
N THR A 224 30.07 15.02 -3.27
CA THR A 224 30.13 14.39 -4.60
C THR A 224 28.76 14.32 -5.30
N ALA A 225 27.68 14.13 -4.55
CA ALA A 225 26.33 14.08 -5.11
C ALA A 225 25.84 15.47 -5.52
N HIS A 226 26.18 16.50 -4.74
CA HIS A 226 25.77 17.87 -5.04
C HIS A 226 26.39 18.36 -6.36
N ASP A 227 27.70 18.21 -6.51
CA ASP A 227 28.41 18.66 -7.70
C ASP A 227 27.92 17.91 -8.96
N ARG A 228 27.72 16.60 -8.83
CA ARG A 228 27.23 15.80 -9.95
C ARG A 228 25.78 16.10 -10.31
N LEU A 229 24.93 16.35 -9.30
CA LEU A 229 23.54 16.78 -9.50
C LEU A 229 23.47 18.08 -10.30
N VAL A 230 24.31 19.07 -9.95
CA VAL A 230 24.36 20.36 -10.65
C VAL A 230 24.84 20.16 -12.10
N GLU A 231 25.87 19.36 -12.32
CA GLU A 231 26.40 19.06 -13.66
C GLU A 231 25.33 18.45 -14.58
N LEU A 232 24.64 17.39 -14.12
CA LEU A 232 23.60 16.71 -14.90
C LEU A 232 22.36 17.61 -15.12
N ALA A 233 22.01 18.43 -14.14
CA ALA A 233 20.93 19.39 -14.30
C ALA A 233 21.28 20.52 -15.28
N ASP A 234 22.55 20.94 -15.34
CA ASP A 234 23.04 21.88 -16.35
C ASP A 234 22.96 21.29 -17.75
N ASP A 235 23.36 20.03 -17.94
CA ASP A 235 23.29 19.34 -19.23
C ASP A 235 21.84 19.30 -19.76
N ILE A 236 20.86 18.90 -18.91
CA ILE A 236 19.43 18.90 -19.33
C ILE A 236 18.94 20.33 -19.60
N TYR A 237 19.37 21.32 -18.80
CA TYR A 237 18.97 22.70 -19.03
C TYR A 237 19.50 23.22 -20.37
N GLU A 238 20.75 22.93 -20.73
CA GLU A 238 21.32 23.29 -22.03
C GLU A 238 20.66 22.55 -23.19
N GLU A 239 20.30 21.27 -23.02
CA GLU A 239 19.54 20.51 -24.02
C GLU A 239 18.15 21.15 -24.25
N GLY A 240 17.42 21.46 -23.18
CA GLY A 240 16.14 22.16 -23.27
C GLY A 240 16.23 23.53 -23.92
N MET A 241 17.28 24.31 -23.62
CA MET A 241 17.55 25.59 -24.30
C MET A 241 17.90 25.41 -25.77
N GLY A 242 18.66 24.36 -26.10
CA GLY A 242 18.95 23.99 -27.48
C GLY A 242 17.69 23.65 -28.27
N ALA A 243 16.84 22.80 -27.70
CA ALA A 243 15.55 22.43 -28.26
C ALA A 243 14.63 23.66 -28.44
N TYR A 244 14.56 24.54 -27.43
CA TYR A 244 13.81 25.79 -27.53
C TYR A 244 14.26 26.66 -28.73
N ASN A 245 15.57 26.82 -28.90
CA ASN A 245 16.14 27.62 -30.00
C ASN A 245 15.91 27.00 -31.38
N LEU A 246 15.74 25.67 -31.44
CA LEU A 246 15.40 24.92 -32.66
C LEU A 246 13.88 24.83 -32.89
N GLU A 247 13.07 25.45 -32.02
CA GLU A 247 11.61 25.41 -32.03
C GLU A 247 11.04 23.99 -31.79
N ASP A 248 11.86 23.06 -31.23
CA ASP A 248 11.42 21.76 -30.73
C ASP A 248 10.88 21.94 -29.32
N TYR A 249 9.65 22.49 -29.22
CA TYR A 249 9.06 22.80 -27.94
C TYR A 249 8.60 21.54 -27.17
N ASP A 250 8.40 20.41 -27.84
CA ASP A 250 8.07 19.14 -27.17
C ASP A 250 9.23 18.67 -26.29
N THR A 251 10.45 18.63 -26.85
CA THR A 251 11.66 18.30 -26.09
C THR A 251 11.91 19.34 -25.00
N ALA A 252 11.86 20.63 -25.32
CA ALA A 252 12.07 21.70 -24.35
C ALA A 252 11.08 21.63 -23.17
N VAL A 253 9.78 21.38 -23.42
CA VAL A 253 8.77 21.21 -22.37
C VAL A 253 9.11 20.04 -21.48
N LYS A 254 9.57 18.92 -22.01
CA LYS A 254 9.96 17.73 -21.24
C LYS A 254 11.09 18.06 -20.28
N ASP A 255 12.16 18.68 -20.78
CA ASP A 255 13.37 19.00 -20.01
C ASP A 255 13.08 20.02 -18.90
N PHE A 256 12.41 21.13 -19.25
CA PHE A 256 12.07 22.15 -18.25
C PHE A 256 10.95 21.69 -17.30
N SER A 257 10.04 20.81 -17.72
CA SER A 257 9.05 20.18 -16.81
C SER A 257 9.72 19.33 -15.75
N PHE A 258 10.78 18.63 -16.12
CA PHE A 258 11.58 17.85 -15.18
C PHE A 258 12.34 18.78 -14.22
N LEU A 259 13.13 19.72 -14.74
CA LEU A 259 13.97 20.60 -13.95
C LEU A 259 13.20 21.51 -13.00
N LYS A 260 11.99 21.96 -13.36
CA LYS A 260 11.14 22.78 -12.48
C LYS A 260 10.74 22.04 -11.20
N THR A 261 10.65 20.69 -11.22
CA THR A 261 10.34 19.92 -10.01
C THR A 261 11.41 20.11 -8.94
N TYR A 262 12.63 20.44 -9.36
CA TYR A 262 13.78 20.72 -8.51
C TYR A 262 14.06 22.21 -8.33
N GLN A 263 13.20 23.06 -8.88
CA GLN A 263 13.36 24.52 -8.84
C GLN A 263 14.73 24.98 -9.40
N TYR A 264 15.18 24.30 -10.49
CA TYR A 264 16.48 24.54 -11.06
C TYR A 264 16.47 25.77 -11.97
N LYS A 265 17.31 26.77 -11.69
CA LYS A 265 17.40 28.05 -12.44
C LYS A 265 15.99 28.64 -12.67
N ASP A 266 15.72 29.08 -13.88
CA ASP A 266 14.44 29.61 -14.36
C ASP A 266 13.61 28.58 -15.14
N SER A 267 13.81 27.28 -14.83
CA SER A 267 13.14 26.18 -15.55
C SER A 267 11.62 26.23 -15.47
N GLU A 268 11.04 26.82 -14.41
CA GLU A 268 9.59 27.03 -14.33
C GLU A 268 9.11 28.05 -15.36
N ASP A 269 9.81 29.18 -15.49
CA ASP A 269 9.51 30.21 -16.49
C ASP A 269 9.69 29.68 -17.91
N MET A 270 10.76 28.92 -18.15
CA MET A 270 11.04 28.28 -19.41
C MET A 270 10.00 27.22 -19.75
N TYR A 271 9.56 26.40 -18.78
CA TYR A 271 8.49 25.45 -18.97
C TYR A 271 7.19 26.12 -19.43
N ILE A 272 6.79 27.21 -18.76
CA ILE A 272 5.58 27.97 -19.13
C ILE A 272 5.74 28.53 -20.55
N GLN A 273 6.91 29.10 -20.87
CA GLN A 273 7.16 29.69 -22.18
C GLN A 273 7.16 28.66 -23.30
N CYS A 274 7.80 27.49 -23.10
CA CYS A 274 7.81 26.40 -24.08
C CYS A 274 6.42 25.82 -24.26
N SER A 275 5.70 25.56 -23.16
CA SER A 275 4.33 25.04 -23.19
C SER A 275 3.39 25.98 -23.95
N TYR A 276 3.48 27.28 -23.72
CA TYR A 276 2.71 28.26 -24.45
C TYR A 276 3.05 28.25 -25.96
N LYS A 277 4.32 28.18 -26.33
CA LYS A 277 4.75 28.10 -27.75
C LYS A 277 4.26 26.82 -28.41
N ASN A 278 4.37 25.68 -27.71
CA ASN A 278 3.85 24.41 -28.20
C ASN A 278 2.33 24.47 -28.40
N ALA A 279 1.59 25.04 -27.46
CA ALA A 279 0.14 25.20 -27.57
C ALA A 279 -0.26 26.08 -28.77
N LEU A 280 0.53 27.10 -29.12
CA LEU A 280 0.32 27.89 -30.35
C LEU A 280 0.46 27.03 -31.60
N ILE A 281 1.44 26.13 -31.63
CA ILE A 281 1.59 25.17 -32.74
C ILE A 281 0.40 24.24 -32.82
N GLN A 282 -0.03 23.66 -31.67
CA GLN A 282 -1.22 22.80 -31.62
C GLN A 282 -2.46 23.53 -32.12
N TYR A 283 -2.65 24.79 -31.69
CA TYR A 283 -3.75 25.63 -32.16
C TYR A 283 -3.70 25.84 -33.70
N THR A 284 -2.54 26.17 -34.25
CA THR A 284 -2.40 26.40 -35.71
C THR A 284 -2.62 25.13 -36.52
N ASN A 285 -2.32 23.95 -35.95
CA ASN A 285 -2.56 22.67 -36.57
C ASN A 285 -4.02 22.18 -36.44
N GLY A 286 -4.88 22.93 -35.70
CA GLY A 286 -6.28 22.57 -35.47
C GLY A 286 -6.49 21.60 -34.32
N ASN A 287 -5.45 21.29 -33.56
CA ASN A 287 -5.51 20.44 -32.34
C ASN A 287 -6.01 21.28 -31.16
N TYR A 288 -7.25 21.76 -31.23
CA TYR A 288 -7.79 22.73 -30.28
C TYR A 288 -7.94 22.19 -28.87
N GLU A 289 -8.17 20.88 -28.71
CA GLU A 289 -8.32 20.26 -27.39
C GLU A 289 -7.02 20.29 -26.59
N GLU A 290 -5.91 19.94 -27.21
CA GLU A 290 -4.58 19.96 -26.57
C GLU A 290 -4.14 21.40 -26.29
N ALA A 291 -4.32 22.29 -27.25
CA ALA A 291 -4.04 23.72 -27.08
C ALA A 291 -4.87 24.32 -25.93
N GLN A 292 -6.17 24.01 -25.86
CA GLN A 292 -7.07 24.48 -24.81
C GLN A 292 -6.59 24.09 -23.42
N LYS A 293 -6.23 22.81 -23.21
CA LYS A 293 -5.73 22.29 -21.93
C LYS A 293 -4.50 23.08 -21.47
N THR A 294 -3.58 23.31 -22.38
CA THR A 294 -2.35 24.05 -22.06
C THR A 294 -2.61 25.51 -21.76
N PHE A 295 -3.43 26.22 -22.55
CA PHE A 295 -3.77 27.62 -22.28
C PHE A 295 -4.56 27.79 -20.99
N ALA A 296 -5.41 26.82 -20.62
CA ALA A 296 -6.11 26.82 -19.34
C ALA A 296 -5.18 26.69 -18.14
N SER A 297 -4.05 25.98 -18.30
CA SER A 297 -3.04 25.81 -17.22
C SER A 297 -2.26 27.09 -16.93
N PHE A 298 -2.25 28.05 -17.85
CA PHE A 298 -1.45 29.29 -17.77
C PHE A 298 -2.29 30.53 -18.12
N GLU A 299 -3.51 30.65 -17.56
CA GLU A 299 -4.48 31.70 -17.91
C GLU A 299 -3.93 33.13 -17.83
N GLU A 300 -3.05 33.40 -16.86
CA GLU A 300 -2.45 34.72 -16.65
C GLU A 300 -1.23 34.99 -17.55
N TYR A 301 -0.74 33.97 -18.26
CA TYR A 301 0.42 34.14 -19.11
C TYR A 301 0.03 34.69 -20.49
N LYS A 302 0.49 35.90 -20.81
CA LYS A 302 0.25 36.59 -22.08
C LYS A 302 -1.25 36.63 -22.43
N ASP A 303 -1.61 36.08 -23.58
CA ASP A 303 -2.97 36.00 -24.11
C ASP A 303 -3.59 34.60 -24.00
N SER A 304 -3.04 33.73 -23.12
CA SER A 304 -3.49 32.35 -22.93
C SER A 304 -4.99 32.26 -22.66
N TYR A 305 -5.54 33.14 -21.80
CA TYR A 305 -6.98 33.15 -21.54
C TYR A 305 -7.83 33.48 -22.78
N ALA A 306 -7.36 34.37 -23.65
CA ALA A 306 -8.04 34.68 -24.91
C ALA A 306 -7.97 33.49 -25.88
N LEU A 307 -6.81 32.82 -25.95
CA LEU A 307 -6.60 31.63 -26.77
C LEU A 307 -7.36 30.40 -26.24
N PHE A 308 -7.47 30.26 -24.93
CA PHE A 308 -8.34 29.27 -24.30
C PHE A 308 -9.80 29.42 -24.77
N LYS A 309 -10.33 30.67 -24.76
CA LYS A 309 -11.69 30.94 -25.24
C LYS A 309 -11.81 30.67 -26.75
N GLU A 310 -10.78 30.99 -27.51
CA GLU A 310 -10.77 30.73 -28.94
C GLU A 310 -10.80 29.22 -29.25
N CYS A 311 -9.97 28.43 -28.56
CA CYS A 311 -9.97 26.97 -28.68
C CYS A 311 -11.34 26.39 -28.29
N THR A 312 -11.90 26.85 -27.16
CA THR A 312 -13.24 26.44 -26.70
C THR A 312 -14.29 26.74 -27.75
N TYR A 313 -14.22 27.94 -28.38
CA TYR A 313 -15.14 28.33 -29.44
C TYR A 313 -15.00 27.43 -30.68
N MET A 314 -13.77 27.10 -31.11
CA MET A 314 -13.53 26.22 -32.25
C MET A 314 -14.01 24.79 -31.99
N LEU A 315 -13.77 24.25 -30.81
CA LEU A 315 -14.30 22.96 -30.38
C LEU A 315 -15.84 22.94 -30.33
N ALA A 316 -16.43 23.95 -29.73
CA ALA A 316 -17.88 24.09 -29.72
C ALA A 316 -18.48 24.15 -31.14
N LYS A 317 -17.81 24.83 -32.05
CA LYS A 317 -18.23 24.91 -33.45
C LYS A 317 -18.13 23.56 -34.19
N GLN A 318 -17.10 22.77 -33.92
CA GLN A 318 -16.98 21.41 -34.44
C GLN A 318 -18.11 20.52 -33.94
N GLU A 319 -18.32 20.51 -32.60
CA GLU A 319 -19.40 19.74 -31.99
C GLU A 319 -20.80 20.18 -32.45
N TYR A 320 -21.01 21.49 -32.60
CA TYR A 320 -22.28 22.00 -33.12
C TYR A 320 -22.61 21.48 -34.54
N ALA A 321 -21.61 21.28 -35.36
CA ALA A 321 -21.81 20.73 -36.69
C ALA A 321 -22.25 19.27 -36.67
N GLU A 322 -21.71 18.48 -35.73
CA GLU A 322 -22.06 17.07 -35.53
C GLU A 322 -23.38 16.92 -34.76
N ASN A 323 -23.46 17.52 -33.59
CA ASN A 323 -24.63 17.51 -32.73
C ASN A 323 -24.68 18.77 -31.85
N ALA A 324 -25.64 19.64 -32.11
CA ALA A 324 -25.73 20.93 -31.43
C ALA A 324 -25.83 20.83 -29.90
N ALA A 325 -26.45 19.77 -29.36
CA ALA A 325 -26.56 19.59 -27.92
C ALA A 325 -25.19 19.48 -27.22
N ASN A 326 -24.23 18.81 -27.87
CA ASN A 326 -22.91 18.60 -27.30
C ASN A 326 -22.13 19.90 -27.12
N SER A 327 -22.43 20.91 -27.98
CA SER A 327 -21.74 22.22 -27.95
C SER A 327 -22.28 23.20 -26.90
N ILE A 328 -23.45 22.92 -26.27
CA ILE A 328 -24.12 23.86 -25.35
C ILE A 328 -23.23 24.23 -24.19
N GLU A 329 -22.61 23.25 -23.55
CA GLU A 329 -21.74 23.47 -22.40
C GLU A 329 -20.55 24.36 -22.75
N LYS A 330 -19.87 24.06 -23.85
CA LYS A 330 -18.70 24.84 -24.30
C LYS A 330 -19.09 26.27 -24.67
N TYR A 331 -20.15 26.47 -25.45
CA TYR A 331 -20.63 27.83 -25.77
C TYR A 331 -21.06 28.61 -24.52
N THR A 332 -21.67 27.93 -23.56
CA THR A 332 -22.09 28.56 -22.30
C THR A 332 -20.92 29.00 -21.45
N SER A 333 -19.85 28.18 -21.39
CA SER A 333 -18.63 28.49 -20.63
C SER A 333 -17.92 29.76 -21.13
N ILE A 334 -18.11 30.10 -22.40
CA ILE A 334 -17.53 31.30 -23.05
C ILE A 334 -18.60 32.29 -23.49
N LYS A 335 -19.75 32.33 -22.81
CA LYS A 335 -20.85 33.24 -23.12
C LYS A 335 -20.34 34.69 -23.20
N GLY A 336 -20.75 35.40 -24.28
CA GLY A 336 -20.28 36.76 -24.57
C GLY A 336 -19.01 36.84 -25.42
N TYR A 337 -18.40 35.70 -25.75
CA TYR A 337 -17.27 35.66 -26.67
C TYR A 337 -17.74 35.47 -28.12
N LYS A 338 -17.33 36.36 -29.04
CA LYS A 338 -17.75 36.38 -30.44
C LYS A 338 -19.30 36.37 -30.58
N ASP A 339 -19.82 35.41 -31.32
CA ASP A 339 -21.26 35.26 -31.59
C ASP A 339 -21.96 34.22 -30.68
N THR A 340 -21.29 33.77 -29.60
CA THR A 340 -21.84 32.74 -28.71
C THR A 340 -23.23 33.05 -28.18
N ASN A 341 -23.51 34.31 -27.87
CA ASN A 341 -24.86 34.70 -27.41
C ASN A 341 -25.92 34.43 -28.49
N ASN A 342 -25.61 34.75 -29.75
CA ASN A 342 -26.52 34.53 -30.88
C ASN A 342 -26.70 33.03 -31.15
N VAL A 343 -25.64 32.23 -31.00
CA VAL A 343 -25.70 30.77 -31.17
C VAL A 343 -26.56 30.15 -30.06
N LEU A 344 -26.32 30.52 -28.80
CA LEU A 344 -27.06 30.01 -27.63
C LEU A 344 -28.54 30.38 -27.65
N SER A 345 -28.86 31.56 -28.17
CA SER A 345 -30.26 32.02 -28.31
C SER A 345 -30.94 31.52 -29.59
N SER A 346 -30.24 30.80 -30.44
CA SER A 346 -30.83 30.24 -31.66
C SER A 346 -31.90 29.19 -31.31
N PRO A 347 -32.98 29.07 -32.08
CA PRO A 347 -34.05 28.10 -31.85
C PRO A 347 -33.53 26.66 -31.69
N ARG A 348 -32.51 26.30 -32.46
CA ARG A 348 -31.87 24.99 -32.40
C ARG A 348 -31.28 24.69 -31.02
N MET A 349 -30.64 25.68 -30.38
CA MET A 349 -29.99 25.49 -29.08
C MET A 349 -30.97 25.56 -27.90
N VAL A 350 -31.92 26.48 -27.95
CA VAL A 350 -32.88 26.64 -26.85
C VAL A 350 -33.87 25.47 -26.73
N LEU A 351 -34.05 24.67 -27.76
CA LEU A 351 -34.96 23.53 -27.71
C LEU A 351 -34.48 22.43 -26.72
N TYR A 352 -33.19 22.26 -26.58
CA TYR A 352 -32.66 21.21 -25.69
C TYR A 352 -33.02 21.46 -24.23
N GLY A 353 -33.44 20.39 -23.54
CA GLY A 353 -33.87 20.42 -22.17
C GLY A 353 -35.14 19.61 -21.92
N LYS A 354 -35.73 19.79 -20.74
CA LYS A 354 -36.94 19.10 -20.29
C LYS A 354 -38.14 20.02 -20.36
N TRP A 355 -39.22 19.50 -20.92
CA TRP A 355 -40.46 20.24 -21.16
C TRP A 355 -41.63 19.48 -20.58
N ARG A 356 -42.72 20.25 -20.29
CA ARG A 356 -43.98 19.71 -19.79
C ARG A 356 -45.10 20.24 -20.68
N ILE A 357 -45.88 19.32 -21.25
CA ILE A 357 -47.11 19.65 -21.95
C ILE A 357 -48.17 20.02 -20.92
N THR A 358 -48.81 21.16 -21.10
CA THR A 358 -49.85 21.69 -20.18
C THR A 358 -51.21 21.82 -20.85
N GLU A 359 -51.25 21.92 -22.19
CA GLU A 359 -52.48 22.13 -22.95
C GLU A 359 -52.42 21.37 -24.30
N GLN A 360 -53.59 20.84 -24.74
CA GLN A 360 -53.78 20.30 -26.08
C GLN A 360 -54.97 21.06 -26.74
N ASP A 361 -54.72 21.64 -27.92
CA ASP A 361 -55.69 22.41 -28.68
C ASP A 361 -56.41 23.48 -27.82
N ALA A 362 -55.60 24.19 -26.99
CA ALA A 362 -56.02 25.18 -26.01
C ALA A 362 -56.86 24.65 -24.82
N MET A 363 -56.95 23.34 -24.63
CA MET A 363 -57.63 22.72 -23.48
C MET A 363 -56.55 22.18 -22.51
N LYS A 364 -56.73 22.43 -21.18
CA LYS A 364 -55.87 21.86 -20.15
C LYS A 364 -55.93 20.35 -20.14
N ILE A 365 -54.79 19.71 -20.06
CA ILE A 365 -54.66 18.23 -19.96
C ILE A 365 -53.81 17.90 -18.73
N ASP A 366 -53.81 16.60 -18.35
CA ASP A 366 -52.87 16.12 -17.38
C ASP A 366 -51.45 16.30 -17.92
N PRO A 367 -50.49 16.89 -17.14
CA PRO A 367 -49.17 17.23 -17.61
C PRO A 367 -48.38 16.00 -18.03
N VAL A 368 -47.76 16.05 -19.22
CA VAL A 368 -46.85 15.01 -19.75
C VAL A 368 -45.48 15.66 -19.94
N GLU A 369 -44.43 14.99 -19.46
CA GLU A 369 -43.08 15.48 -19.60
C GLU A 369 -42.33 14.75 -20.74
N PHE A 370 -41.46 15.50 -21.40
CA PHE A 370 -40.55 14.99 -22.42
C PHE A 370 -39.26 15.79 -22.41
N SER A 371 -38.23 15.25 -23.04
CA SER A 371 -36.96 15.97 -23.16
C SER A 371 -36.36 15.89 -24.56
N PHE A 372 -35.77 17.01 -25.01
CA PHE A 372 -34.86 17.00 -26.15
C PHE A 372 -33.42 16.83 -25.65
N GLN A 373 -32.77 15.79 -26.15
CA GLN A 373 -31.40 15.41 -25.77
C GLN A 373 -30.54 15.21 -27.01
N SER A 374 -29.24 14.99 -26.82
CA SER A 374 -28.29 14.77 -27.90
C SER A 374 -28.67 13.63 -28.84
N LYS A 375 -29.36 12.60 -28.33
CA LYS A 375 -29.81 11.41 -29.10
C LYS A 375 -31.22 11.51 -29.65
N GLY A 376 -31.94 12.60 -29.39
CA GLY A 376 -33.28 12.77 -29.90
C GLY A 376 -34.31 13.25 -28.88
N LEU A 377 -35.57 13.03 -29.18
CA LEU A 377 -36.72 13.38 -28.36
C LEU A 377 -37.15 12.18 -27.51
N PHE A 378 -37.27 12.38 -26.21
CA PHE A 378 -37.63 11.33 -25.25
C PHE A 378 -38.89 11.74 -24.49
N PHE A 379 -39.86 10.84 -24.43
CA PHE A 379 -41.07 10.99 -23.62
C PHE A 379 -41.00 10.13 -22.38
N THR A 380 -41.35 10.70 -21.22
CA THR A 380 -41.48 9.95 -19.97
C THR A 380 -42.96 9.67 -19.71
N ASN A 381 -43.32 8.43 -19.72
CA ASN A 381 -44.48 7.84 -19.00
C ASN A 381 -45.93 7.96 -19.47
N THR A 382 -46.35 8.59 -20.58
CA THR A 382 -47.74 8.32 -21.02
C THR A 382 -48.00 8.67 -22.49
N PRO A 383 -48.83 7.88 -23.21
CA PRO A 383 -49.26 8.27 -24.54
C PRO A 383 -50.09 9.54 -24.49
N ILE A 384 -49.70 10.55 -25.29
CA ILE A 384 -50.52 11.73 -25.51
C ILE A 384 -51.76 11.23 -26.27
N SER A 385 -52.94 11.58 -25.75
CA SER A 385 -54.20 11.13 -26.34
C SER A 385 -54.28 11.59 -27.81
N GLY A 386 -54.43 10.63 -28.74
CA GLY A 386 -54.48 10.88 -30.19
C GLY A 386 -53.16 10.68 -30.95
N VAL A 387 -52.05 10.54 -30.24
CA VAL A 387 -50.74 10.21 -30.80
C VAL A 387 -50.27 8.93 -30.14
N ALA A 388 -50.13 7.83 -30.87
CA ALA A 388 -49.60 6.58 -30.33
C ALA A 388 -48.08 6.68 -30.19
N ILE A 389 -47.62 7.45 -29.22
CA ILE A 389 -46.22 7.47 -28.83
C ILE A 389 -46.03 6.29 -27.89
N SER A 390 -45.19 5.33 -28.28
CA SER A 390 -44.89 4.15 -27.48
C SER A 390 -44.33 4.57 -26.11
N THR A 391 -44.78 3.89 -25.07
CA THR A 391 -44.35 4.12 -23.67
C THR A 391 -42.93 3.66 -23.36
N ASP A 392 -42.29 2.91 -24.25
CA ASP A 392 -40.90 2.59 -24.18
C ASP A 392 -40.11 3.79 -24.69
N ALA A 393 -39.15 4.30 -23.91
CA ALA A 393 -38.29 5.44 -24.20
C ALA A 393 -37.77 5.44 -25.67
N THR A 394 -38.65 5.81 -26.60
CA THR A 394 -38.38 5.82 -28.03
C THR A 394 -37.77 7.16 -28.38
N SER A 395 -36.53 7.14 -28.89
CA SER A 395 -35.92 8.30 -29.48
C SER A 395 -36.42 8.45 -30.91
N TYR A 396 -36.87 9.62 -31.25
CA TYR A 396 -37.19 9.99 -32.63
C TYR A 396 -36.00 10.74 -33.21
N GLU A 397 -35.55 10.32 -34.39
CA GLU A 397 -34.62 11.14 -35.19
C GLU A 397 -35.35 12.38 -35.67
N TYR A 398 -34.76 13.55 -35.53
CA TYR A 398 -35.33 14.81 -35.97
C TYR A 398 -34.37 15.58 -36.88
N THR A 399 -34.93 16.26 -37.85
CA THR A 399 -34.22 17.16 -38.72
C THR A 399 -34.59 18.59 -38.41
N TRP A 400 -33.61 19.50 -38.48
CA TRP A 400 -33.84 20.95 -38.31
C TRP A 400 -33.92 21.61 -39.70
N GLN A 401 -35.08 22.16 -40.03
CA GLN A 401 -35.29 22.98 -41.22
C GLN A 401 -36.23 24.17 -40.91
N ASN A 402 -35.90 25.35 -41.46
CA ASN A 402 -36.75 26.56 -41.39
C ASN A 402 -37.23 26.90 -39.98
N ASN A 403 -36.35 26.87 -38.98
CA ASN A 403 -36.67 27.10 -37.56
C ASN A 403 -37.71 26.13 -36.99
N CYS A 404 -37.83 24.96 -37.55
CA CYS A 404 -38.69 23.90 -37.10
C CYS A 404 -37.94 22.59 -36.98
N TYR A 405 -38.09 21.93 -35.83
CA TYR A 405 -37.72 20.53 -35.72
C TYR A 405 -38.84 19.64 -36.22
N THR A 406 -38.49 18.74 -37.12
CA THR A 406 -39.42 17.72 -37.59
C THR A 406 -38.90 16.35 -37.17
N ALA A 407 -39.64 15.65 -36.34
CA ALA A 407 -39.43 14.22 -36.06
C ALA A 407 -40.44 13.41 -36.83
N MET A 408 -40.00 12.42 -37.56
CA MET A 408 -40.87 11.57 -38.38
C MET A 408 -40.74 10.11 -37.91
N ASP A 409 -41.88 9.55 -37.51
CA ASP A 409 -42.10 8.11 -37.50
C ASP A 409 -42.96 7.77 -38.74
N SER A 410 -42.98 6.51 -39.17
CA SER A 410 -43.78 6.03 -40.33
C SER A 410 -45.26 6.41 -40.28
N ALA A 411 -45.80 6.74 -39.12
CA ALA A 411 -47.22 7.10 -38.89
C ALA A 411 -47.44 8.53 -38.43
N TYR A 412 -46.41 9.29 -38.01
CA TYR A 412 -46.57 10.60 -37.37
C TYR A 412 -45.48 11.59 -37.78
N THR A 413 -45.89 12.85 -38.02
CA THR A 413 -44.96 13.96 -38.17
C THR A 413 -45.15 14.88 -36.97
N MET A 414 -44.05 15.23 -36.29
CA MET A 414 -44.04 16.09 -35.16
C MET A 414 -43.19 17.33 -35.50
N SER A 415 -43.73 18.51 -35.33
CA SER A 415 -43.01 19.78 -35.52
C SER A 415 -43.08 20.64 -34.27
N VAL A 416 -41.97 21.33 -33.96
CA VAL A 416 -41.89 22.24 -32.83
C VAL A 416 -41.77 23.65 -33.33
N ASN A 417 -42.71 24.50 -32.96
CA ASN A 417 -42.70 25.92 -33.31
C ASN A 417 -42.35 26.77 -32.09
N PHE A 418 -41.54 27.79 -32.31
CA PHE A 418 -41.14 28.75 -31.28
C PHE A 418 -41.89 30.07 -31.45
N PRO A 419 -42.40 30.67 -30.37
CA PRO A 419 -42.89 32.04 -30.41
C PRO A 419 -41.75 32.99 -30.79
N ALA A 420 -41.94 33.81 -31.82
CA ALA A 420 -40.88 34.68 -32.37
C ALA A 420 -40.32 35.69 -31.34
N SER A 421 -41.16 36.13 -30.39
CA SER A 421 -40.76 37.04 -29.31
C SER A 421 -39.79 36.42 -28.30
N GLU A 422 -39.94 35.13 -28.03
CA GLU A 422 -39.12 34.41 -27.02
C GLU A 422 -37.76 33.99 -27.58
N ILE A 423 -37.66 33.76 -28.88
CA ILE A 423 -36.39 33.40 -29.54
C ILE A 423 -35.39 34.56 -29.46
N ASN A 424 -35.85 35.80 -29.56
CA ASN A 424 -34.98 36.98 -29.58
C ASN A 424 -34.35 37.26 -28.20
N ASP A 425 -35.01 36.89 -27.11
CA ASP A 425 -34.52 37.11 -25.75
C ASP A 425 -33.61 35.98 -25.23
N GLY A 426 -33.46 34.89 -25.98
CA GLY A 426 -32.62 33.75 -25.59
C GLY A 426 -33.13 32.92 -24.40
N ASP A 427 -34.30 33.27 -23.88
CA ASP A 427 -34.95 32.62 -22.73
C ASP A 427 -36.34 32.11 -23.13
N VAL A 428 -36.32 31.03 -23.90
CA VAL A 428 -37.58 30.39 -24.33
C VAL A 428 -38.10 29.49 -23.22
N ASN A 429 -39.21 29.87 -22.61
CA ASN A 429 -39.89 29.09 -21.57
C ASN A 429 -41.18 28.42 -22.07
N LYS A 430 -41.63 28.73 -23.27
CA LYS A 430 -42.81 28.13 -23.90
C LYS A 430 -42.53 27.73 -25.35
N ILE A 431 -43.02 26.56 -25.75
CA ILE A 431 -42.97 26.08 -27.13
C ILE A 431 -44.32 25.48 -27.51
N THR A 432 -44.62 25.47 -28.79
CA THR A 432 -45.78 24.76 -29.33
C THR A 432 -45.28 23.52 -30.10
N LEU A 433 -45.73 22.37 -29.65
CA LEU A 433 -45.51 21.09 -30.31
C LEU A 433 -46.70 20.77 -31.18
N VAL A 434 -46.51 20.60 -32.47
CA VAL A 434 -47.57 20.23 -33.41
C VAL A 434 -47.36 18.80 -33.88
N CYS A 435 -48.34 17.95 -33.63
CA CYS A 435 -48.28 16.54 -34.02
C CYS A 435 -49.36 16.25 -35.08
N ASN A 436 -48.96 15.58 -36.17
CA ASN A 436 -49.87 15.19 -37.25
C ASN A 436 -49.79 13.65 -37.39
N ASN A 437 -50.97 12.98 -37.31
CA ASN A 437 -51.07 11.54 -37.45
C ASN A 437 -51.62 11.11 -38.83
N GLY A 438 -51.50 11.98 -39.83
CA GLY A 438 -52.01 11.71 -41.19
C GLY A 438 -53.51 12.01 -41.38
N SER A 439 -54.30 11.99 -40.31
CA SER A 439 -55.76 12.30 -40.33
C SER A 439 -56.09 13.56 -39.58
N ASN A 440 -55.43 13.82 -38.46
CA ASN A 440 -55.65 14.99 -37.57
C ASN A 440 -54.32 15.66 -37.20
N THR A 441 -54.42 16.96 -36.91
CA THR A 441 -53.30 17.76 -36.38
C THR A 441 -53.70 18.23 -34.99
N TYR A 442 -52.82 17.97 -34.02
CA TYR A 442 -52.95 18.38 -32.62
C TYR A 442 -51.87 19.42 -32.26
N SER A 443 -52.25 20.42 -31.49
CA SER A 443 -51.35 21.46 -31.00
C SER A 443 -51.22 21.38 -29.49
N TYR A 444 -49.95 21.26 -28.99
CA TYR A 444 -49.65 21.18 -27.57
C TYR A 444 -48.85 22.37 -27.12
N THR A 445 -49.33 23.01 -26.05
CA THR A 445 -48.56 24.07 -25.37
C THR A 445 -47.67 23.41 -24.35
N CYS A 446 -46.36 23.70 -24.42
CA CYS A 446 -45.35 23.12 -23.56
C CYS A 446 -44.62 24.22 -22.79
N GLU A 447 -44.36 23.98 -21.50
CA GLU A 447 -43.59 24.86 -20.64
C GLU A 447 -42.27 24.19 -20.27
N ARG A 448 -41.18 24.96 -20.16
CA ARG A 448 -39.85 24.46 -19.80
C ARG A 448 -39.84 24.03 -18.34
N VAL A 449 -39.32 22.82 -18.08
CA VAL A 449 -39.10 22.30 -16.74
C VAL A 449 -37.64 22.46 -16.33
N GLN A 450 -36.72 22.12 -17.26
CA GLN A 450 -35.27 22.23 -17.04
C GLN A 450 -34.56 22.58 -18.33
N THR A 451 -33.50 23.37 -18.22
CA THR A 451 -32.52 23.54 -19.31
C THR A 451 -31.70 22.28 -19.51
N TYR A 452 -31.04 22.20 -20.66
CA TYR A 452 -30.16 21.03 -20.94
C TYR A 452 -29.00 20.91 -19.96
N LEU A 453 -28.42 22.04 -19.53
CA LEU A 453 -27.33 22.06 -18.56
C LEU A 453 -27.79 21.61 -17.17
N GLU A 454 -28.97 22.01 -16.72
CA GLU A 454 -29.53 21.52 -15.45
C GLU A 454 -29.72 19.99 -15.50
N MET A 455 -30.25 19.46 -16.60
CA MET A 455 -30.41 18.01 -16.78
C MET A 455 -29.06 17.25 -16.74
N ILE A 456 -28.02 17.76 -17.38
CA ILE A 456 -26.69 17.14 -17.36
C ILE A 456 -26.12 17.19 -15.95
N ASN A 457 -26.21 18.32 -15.26
CA ASN A 457 -25.70 18.48 -13.91
C ASN A 457 -26.39 17.55 -12.91
N ASP A 458 -27.70 17.40 -13.00
CA ASP A 458 -28.46 16.47 -12.17
C ASP A 458 -28.01 15.03 -12.42
N SER A 459 -27.84 14.64 -13.69
CA SER A 459 -27.38 13.30 -14.07
C SER A 459 -25.95 13.03 -13.57
N ASN A 460 -25.05 14.01 -13.68
CA ASN A 460 -23.68 13.91 -13.19
C ASN A 460 -23.62 13.80 -11.66
N ASN A 461 -24.46 14.53 -10.94
CA ASN A 461 -24.56 14.46 -9.49
C ASN A 461 -25.03 13.07 -9.02
N ILE A 462 -26.04 12.50 -9.70
CA ILE A 462 -26.52 11.14 -9.39
C ILE A 462 -25.41 10.12 -9.62
N GLN A 463 -24.69 10.22 -10.76
CA GLN A 463 -23.62 9.28 -11.10
C GLN A 463 -22.42 9.39 -10.14
N ASN A 464 -22.08 10.59 -9.69
CA ASN A 464 -21.05 10.81 -8.67
C ASN A 464 -21.43 10.18 -7.34
N THR A 465 -22.68 10.35 -6.91
CA THR A 465 -23.21 9.74 -5.68
C THR A 465 -23.21 8.21 -5.75
N GLU A 466 -23.54 7.62 -6.90
CA GLU A 466 -23.47 6.18 -7.10
C GLU A 466 -22.02 5.66 -7.10
N ASN A 467 -21.08 6.40 -7.72
CA ASN A 467 -19.66 6.07 -7.70
C ASN A 467 -19.07 6.15 -6.28
N GLU A 468 -19.45 7.16 -5.48
CA GLU A 468 -19.06 7.29 -4.07
C GLU A 468 -19.60 6.13 -3.23
N LYS A 469 -20.86 5.71 -3.42
CA LYS A 469 -21.43 4.53 -2.77
C LYS A 469 -20.72 3.25 -3.16
N GLN A 470 -20.34 3.06 -4.43
CA GLN A 470 -19.57 1.89 -4.88
C GLN A 470 -18.17 1.86 -4.28
N THR A 471 -17.49 3.00 -4.21
CA THR A 471 -16.16 3.13 -3.59
C THR A 471 -16.22 2.80 -2.10
N LEU A 472 -17.22 3.32 -1.37
CA LEU A 472 -17.45 3.02 0.04
C LEU A 472 -17.73 1.54 0.28
N ASN A 473 -18.55 0.91 -0.55
CA ASN A 473 -18.83 -0.53 -0.48
C ASN A 473 -17.58 -1.38 -0.74
N GLN A 474 -16.70 -0.96 -1.65
CA GLN A 474 -15.41 -1.62 -1.88
C GLN A 474 -14.47 -1.50 -0.68
N GLN A 475 -14.41 -0.33 -0.03
CA GLN A 475 -13.63 -0.11 1.19
C GLN A 475 -14.13 -0.98 2.35
N ILE A 476 -15.44 -1.00 2.59
CA ILE A 476 -16.06 -1.86 3.62
C ILE A 476 -15.76 -3.32 3.35
N SER A 477 -15.85 -3.78 2.09
CA SER A 477 -15.52 -5.15 1.72
C SER A 477 -14.06 -5.51 1.98
N SER A 478 -13.11 -4.60 1.70
CA SER A 478 -11.69 -4.82 1.98
C SER A 478 -11.37 -4.85 3.48
N GLU A 479 -12.01 -4.00 4.28
CA GLU A 479 -11.85 -4.00 5.74
C GLU A 479 -12.41 -5.27 6.38
N VAL A 480 -13.55 -5.77 5.89
CA VAL A 480 -14.14 -7.05 6.32
C VAL A 480 -13.22 -8.22 5.95
N GLN A 481 -12.64 -8.21 4.75
CA GLN A 481 -11.68 -9.23 4.31
C GLN A 481 -10.44 -9.25 5.21
N GLU A 482 -9.83 -8.09 5.48
CA GLU A 482 -8.68 -7.95 6.39
C GLU A 482 -9.01 -8.41 7.82
N TYR A 483 -10.22 -8.12 8.31
CA TYR A 483 -10.68 -8.58 9.61
C TYR A 483 -10.82 -10.11 9.67
N ILE A 484 -11.34 -10.73 8.60
CA ILE A 484 -11.46 -12.19 8.47
C ILE A 484 -10.07 -12.84 8.44
N GLU A 485 -9.14 -12.32 7.65
CA GLU A 485 -7.76 -12.81 7.56
C GLU A 485 -7.04 -12.73 8.91
N LYS A 486 -7.10 -11.58 9.59
CA LYS A 486 -6.55 -11.43 10.95
C LYS A 486 -7.15 -12.38 11.99
N LYS A 487 -8.44 -12.74 11.86
CA LYS A 487 -9.07 -13.73 12.74
C LYS A 487 -8.67 -15.15 12.38
N THR A 488 -8.53 -15.46 11.09
CA THR A 488 -8.11 -16.78 10.61
C THR A 488 -6.69 -17.08 11.07
N ASP A 489 -5.77 -16.14 10.96
CA ASP A 489 -4.40 -16.26 11.46
C ASP A 489 -4.32 -16.51 12.98
N LYS A 490 -5.20 -15.89 13.75
CA LYS A 490 -5.30 -16.14 15.19
C LYS A 490 -5.83 -17.53 15.54
N ILE A 491 -6.70 -18.09 14.70
CA ILE A 491 -7.24 -19.46 14.86
C ILE A 491 -6.16 -20.49 14.52
N ILE A 492 -5.39 -20.28 13.46
CA ILE A 492 -4.29 -21.17 13.04
C ILE A 492 -3.19 -21.20 14.09
N ASN A 493 -2.95 -20.09 14.80
CA ASN A 493 -1.95 -19.98 15.86
C ASN A 493 -2.45 -20.45 17.25
N GLY A 494 -3.56 -21.17 17.33
CA GLY A 494 -4.02 -21.92 18.52
C GLY A 494 -4.74 -21.10 19.58
N GLN A 495 -5.19 -19.89 19.30
CA GLN A 495 -6.06 -19.13 20.20
C GLN A 495 -7.53 -19.43 19.86
N LYS A 496 -8.22 -20.17 20.76
CA LYS A 496 -9.68 -20.39 20.70
C LYS A 496 -10.41 -19.05 20.83
N ILE A 497 -10.97 -18.56 19.71
CA ILE A 497 -11.91 -17.43 19.72
C ILE A 497 -13.29 -18.01 19.43
N SER A 498 -14.25 -17.83 20.36
CA SER A 498 -15.65 -18.15 20.12
C SER A 498 -16.23 -17.16 19.10
N PHE A 499 -16.77 -17.70 18.01
CA PHE A 499 -17.53 -16.93 17.02
C PHE A 499 -18.83 -16.43 17.67
N ASN A 500 -19.00 -15.13 17.82
CA ASN A 500 -20.31 -14.55 18.09
C ASN A 500 -20.94 -14.17 16.75
N LYS A 501 -21.89 -14.97 16.30
CA LYS A 501 -22.60 -14.83 15.02
C LYS A 501 -23.47 -13.57 14.97
N GLU A 502 -23.69 -12.92 16.12
CA GLU A 502 -24.49 -11.69 16.24
C GLU A 502 -23.77 -10.42 15.78
N ALA A 503 -22.43 -10.40 15.82
CA ALA A 503 -21.67 -9.21 15.39
C ALA A 503 -21.59 -9.02 13.86
N ALA A 504 -21.74 -10.10 13.08
CA ALA A 504 -21.74 -10.04 11.61
C ALA A 504 -23.10 -9.59 11.05
N ASN A 505 -24.19 -9.83 11.77
CA ASN A 505 -25.53 -9.41 11.36
C ASN A 505 -25.84 -7.95 11.72
N THR A 506 -25.16 -7.37 12.71
CA THR A 506 -25.38 -5.97 13.10
C THR A 506 -24.80 -4.98 12.09
N ILE A 507 -23.78 -5.37 11.32
CA ILE A 507 -23.17 -4.48 10.31
C ILE A 507 -23.98 -4.46 9.02
N THR A 508 -24.74 -5.54 8.72
CA THR A 508 -25.60 -5.62 7.52
C THR A 508 -26.99 -5.03 7.76
N ASP A 509 -27.50 -5.02 9.00
CA ASP A 509 -28.84 -4.51 9.31
C ASP A 509 -28.91 -2.99 9.54
N GLU A 510 -27.81 -2.33 9.89
CA GLU A 510 -27.80 -0.87 10.00
C GLU A 510 -27.79 -0.14 8.65
N ASN A 511 -27.39 -0.82 7.54
CA ASN A 511 -27.40 -0.22 6.19
C ASN A 511 -28.61 -0.59 5.32
N THR A 512 -29.48 -1.48 5.78
CA THR A 512 -30.72 -1.86 5.04
C THR A 512 -32.00 -1.29 5.66
N GLY A 513 -31.90 -0.51 6.75
CA GLY A 513 -33.03 0.01 7.53
C GLY A 513 -33.58 1.37 7.11
N GLU A 514 -32.96 2.08 6.14
CA GLU A 514 -33.40 3.43 5.76
C GLU A 514 -34.11 3.55 4.39
N GLU A 515 -34.37 2.45 3.69
CA GLU A 515 -35.06 2.51 2.39
C GLU A 515 -36.56 2.13 2.39
N GLU A 516 -37.19 1.96 3.55
CA GLU A 516 -38.65 1.75 3.61
C GLU A 516 -39.36 2.74 4.51
N GLN A 517 -39.22 4.04 4.28
CA GLN A 517 -40.24 5.04 4.66
C GLN A 517 -39.88 6.41 4.07
N GLN A 518 -40.19 6.63 2.80
CA GLN A 518 -40.81 7.89 2.30
C GLN A 518 -41.29 7.66 0.86
#